data_b273f365b318943d2c4e9d8f3541e741
#
_entry.id   b273f365b318943d2c4e9d8f3541e741
#
_cell.length_a   1.000
_cell.length_b   1.000
_cell.length_c   1.000
_cell.angle_alpha   90.00
_cell.angle_beta   90.00
_cell.angle_gamma   90.00
#
_symmetry.space_group_name_H-M   'P 1'
#
loop_
_entity.id
_entity.type
_entity.pdbx_description
1 polymer ?
#
loop_
_entity_poly.entity_id
_entity_poly.type
_entity_poly.pdbx_seq_one_letter_code
_entity_poly.pdbx_strand_id
1 'polypeptide(L)'
;MKIKTFILVCVAAVALAACGDKNELRLQKGHLNDELKLTGDKTVYGLACEGCTDSVVVLLPNDGSDPKYYNIIDATRNKKVLGTLKVGDWIGLVVNPQDSTVADLVIDLDELKGTWCYIVMPKMRDYEKMSKKMQERMERNMPDSVKAT
;
A
#
# COMPACT_ATOMS: atom_id res chain seq x y z
N MET A 1 -20.63 10.91 62.56
CA MET A 1 -19.42 11.15 61.73
C MET A 1 -19.03 10.01 60.81
N LYS A 2 -19.78 8.90 60.70
CA LYS A 2 -19.38 7.73 59.86
C LYS A 2 -19.98 7.68 58.46
N ILE A 3 -21.07 8.38 58.18
CA ILE A 3 -21.76 8.36 56.89
C ILE A 3 -21.04 9.26 55.83
N LYS A 4 -20.47 10.39 56.26
CA LYS A 4 -19.75 11.29 55.33
C LYS A 4 -18.48 10.71 54.77
N THR A 5 -17.78 9.85 55.58
CA THR A 5 -16.56 9.17 55.14
C THR A 5 -16.86 8.04 54.15
N PHE A 6 -18.02 7.38 54.31
CA PHE A 6 -18.45 6.31 53.39
C PHE A 6 -18.83 6.85 52.02
N ILE A 7 -19.49 7.98 51.97
CA ILE A 7 -19.85 8.66 50.70
C ILE A 7 -18.59 9.12 49.95
N LEU A 8 -17.58 9.61 50.68
CA LEU A 8 -16.32 10.05 50.07
C LEU A 8 -15.51 8.91 49.45
N VAL A 9 -15.53 7.75 50.10
CA VAL A 9 -14.86 6.53 49.58
C VAL A 9 -15.58 5.97 48.35
N CYS A 10 -16.91 6.00 48.32
CA CYS A 10 -17.68 5.55 47.16
C CYS A 10 -17.50 6.47 45.95
N VAL A 11 -17.39 7.81 46.14
CA VAL A 11 -17.13 8.75 45.03
C VAL A 11 -15.73 8.57 44.48
N ALA A 12 -14.73 8.29 45.31
CA ALA A 12 -13.36 8.02 44.84
C ALA A 12 -13.28 6.68 44.08
N ALA A 13 -14.06 5.66 44.45
CA ALA A 13 -14.10 4.39 43.73
C ALA A 13 -14.74 4.49 42.33
N VAL A 14 -15.74 5.36 42.17
CA VAL A 14 -16.40 5.60 40.87
C VAL A 14 -15.49 6.41 39.94
N ALA A 15 -14.65 7.32 40.45
CA ALA A 15 -13.71 8.08 39.65
C ALA A 15 -12.56 7.24 39.05
N LEU A 16 -12.23 6.12 39.68
CA LEU A 16 -11.19 5.19 39.19
C LEU A 16 -11.73 4.21 38.14
N ALA A 17 -13.03 4.04 38.00
CA ALA A 17 -13.65 3.17 36.99
C ALA A 17 -13.85 3.88 35.65
N ALA A 18 -13.71 5.19 35.58
CA ALA A 18 -13.92 5.98 34.36
C ALA A 18 -12.65 6.18 33.48
N CYS A 19 -11.49 5.66 33.91
CA CYS A 19 -10.25 5.65 33.10
C CYS A 19 -9.96 4.29 32.51
N GLY A 20 -10.95 3.65 31.94
CA GLY A 20 -10.85 2.32 31.35
C GLY A 20 -11.40 2.22 29.93
N ASP A 21 -11.55 3.33 29.19
CA ASP A 21 -11.60 3.23 27.74
C ASP A 21 -10.19 2.90 27.24
N LYS A 22 -9.87 1.65 27.36
CA LYS A 22 -8.98 1.00 26.41
C LYS A 22 -9.71 1.01 25.07
N ASN A 23 -9.71 2.14 24.40
CA ASN A 23 -9.58 2.14 22.97
C ASN A 23 -8.22 1.50 22.69
N GLU A 24 -8.13 0.18 22.90
CA GLU A 24 -7.27 -0.61 22.05
C GLU A 24 -7.69 -0.18 20.65
N LEU A 25 -6.86 0.67 20.04
CA LEU A 25 -6.62 0.59 18.62
C LEU A 25 -6.28 -0.88 18.39
N ARG A 26 -7.32 -1.72 18.31
CA ARG A 26 -7.21 -2.96 17.59
C ARG A 26 -6.86 -2.50 16.20
N LEU A 27 -5.57 -2.40 15.95
CA LEU A 27 -5.03 -2.65 14.63
C LEU A 27 -5.82 -3.86 14.17
N GLN A 28 -6.79 -3.62 13.30
CA GLN A 28 -7.59 -4.70 12.74
C GLN A 28 -6.61 -5.61 12.04
N LYS A 29 -6.18 -6.59 12.81
CA LYS A 29 -5.26 -7.63 12.39
C LYS A 29 -5.92 -8.25 11.16
N GLY A 30 -5.40 -7.94 9.99
CA GLY A 30 -5.56 -8.78 8.82
C GLY A 30 -6.69 -8.50 7.83
N HIS A 31 -7.57 -7.52 8.02
CA HIS A 31 -8.69 -7.34 7.06
C HIS A 31 -8.29 -6.77 5.69
N LEU A 32 -7.19 -6.04 5.59
CA LEU A 32 -6.71 -5.53 4.30
C LEU A 32 -6.08 -6.62 3.41
N ASN A 33 -5.57 -7.70 4.02
CA ASN A 33 -4.86 -8.74 3.28
C ASN A 33 -5.81 -9.76 2.63
N ASP A 34 -6.95 -10.04 3.23
CA ASP A 34 -7.86 -11.08 2.71
C ASP A 34 -8.76 -10.54 1.60
N GLU A 35 -9.15 -9.26 1.65
CA GLU A 35 -10.01 -8.66 0.61
C GLU A 35 -9.25 -8.30 -0.68
N LEU A 36 -7.94 -8.06 -0.61
CA LEU A 36 -7.10 -7.73 -1.77
C LEU A 36 -6.37 -8.92 -2.35
N LYS A 37 -6.36 -10.06 -1.67
CA LYS A 37 -5.63 -11.24 -2.11
C LYS A 37 -6.40 -11.96 -3.22
N LEU A 38 -6.01 -11.70 -4.44
CA LEU A 38 -6.51 -12.43 -5.60
C LEU A 38 -6.10 -13.90 -5.51
N THR A 39 -6.96 -14.79 -6.01
CA THR A 39 -6.65 -16.23 -6.06
C THR A 39 -5.34 -16.44 -6.83
N GLY A 40 -4.32 -17.00 -6.16
CA GLY A 40 -2.99 -17.21 -6.73
C GLY A 40 -1.99 -16.08 -6.49
N ASP A 41 -2.38 -15.01 -5.79
CA ASP A 41 -1.46 -13.95 -5.38
C ASP A 41 -0.44 -14.49 -4.37
N LYS A 42 0.85 -14.40 -4.75
CA LYS A 42 2.00 -14.81 -3.93
C LYS A 42 2.70 -13.60 -3.30
N THR A 43 2.10 -12.43 -3.38
CA THR A 43 2.65 -11.20 -2.83
C THR A 43 2.66 -11.25 -1.30
N VAL A 44 3.79 -10.89 -0.72
CA VAL A 44 3.95 -10.71 0.73
C VAL A 44 3.83 -9.22 1.02
N TYR A 45 2.92 -8.86 1.90
CA TYR A 45 2.66 -7.48 2.29
C TYR A 45 3.19 -7.18 3.70
N GLY A 46 3.67 -5.96 3.90
CA GLY A 46 4.14 -5.51 5.21
C GLY A 46 4.64 -4.08 5.19
N LEU A 47 5.30 -3.69 6.27
CA LEU A 47 5.90 -2.36 6.42
C LEU A 47 7.40 -2.42 6.12
N ALA A 48 7.91 -1.44 5.41
CA ALA A 48 9.35 -1.23 5.25
C ALA A 48 9.97 -0.83 6.58
N CYS A 49 10.98 -1.57 7.00
CA CYS A 49 11.73 -1.27 8.22
C CYS A 49 13.01 -0.49 7.92
N GLU A 50 13.67 -0.05 8.98
CA GLU A 50 14.99 0.53 8.90
C GLU A 50 15.99 -0.50 8.32
N GLY A 51 16.94 -0.02 7.49
CA GLY A 51 17.91 -0.88 6.80
C GLY A 51 17.55 -1.23 5.36
N CYS A 52 16.45 -0.73 4.82
CA CYS A 52 16.18 -0.81 3.39
C CYS A 52 17.24 -0.05 2.58
N THR A 53 17.73 -0.69 1.52
CA THR A 53 18.75 -0.16 0.58
C THR A 53 18.40 -0.60 -0.85
N ASP A 54 19.17 -0.17 -1.84
CA ASP A 54 19.02 -0.65 -3.23
C ASP A 54 19.33 -2.15 -3.42
N SER A 55 19.82 -2.81 -2.37
CA SER A 55 20.21 -4.21 -2.42
C SER A 55 19.39 -5.10 -1.50
N VAL A 56 18.81 -4.53 -0.44
CA VAL A 56 18.10 -5.27 0.59
C VAL A 56 16.84 -4.52 1.01
N VAL A 57 15.75 -5.25 1.15
CA VAL A 57 14.52 -4.78 1.81
C VAL A 57 14.37 -5.49 3.14
N VAL A 58 14.09 -4.74 4.17
CA VAL A 58 13.68 -5.24 5.49
C VAL A 58 12.18 -5.06 5.62
N LEU A 59 11.45 -6.15 5.61
CA LEU A 59 9.98 -6.18 5.67
C LEU A 59 9.52 -6.68 7.03
N LEU A 60 8.65 -5.94 7.69
CA LEU A 60 7.83 -6.42 8.80
C LEU A 60 6.51 -6.98 8.25
N PRO A 61 6.34 -8.30 8.19
CA PRO A 61 5.15 -8.88 7.58
C PRO A 61 3.88 -8.59 8.37
N ASN A 62 2.74 -8.54 7.68
CA ASN A 62 1.43 -8.29 8.29
C ASN A 62 0.93 -9.42 9.19
N ASP A 63 1.53 -10.60 9.07
CA ASP A 63 1.19 -11.76 9.92
C ASP A 63 1.72 -11.63 11.35
N GLY A 64 2.48 -10.58 11.65
CA GLY A 64 3.08 -10.31 12.95
C GLY A 64 4.32 -11.16 13.24
N SER A 65 4.91 -11.80 12.21
CA SER A 65 6.21 -12.45 12.32
C SER A 65 7.35 -11.42 12.40
N ASP A 66 8.54 -11.88 12.78
CA ASP A 66 9.73 -11.04 12.86
C ASP A 66 10.10 -10.44 11.50
N PRO A 67 10.79 -9.28 11.48
CA PRO A 67 11.26 -8.64 10.26
C PRO A 67 12.11 -9.60 9.42
N LYS A 68 11.83 -9.65 8.12
CA LYS A 68 12.52 -10.50 7.14
C LYS A 68 13.35 -9.67 6.18
N TYR A 69 14.50 -10.21 5.83
CA TYR A 69 15.44 -9.58 4.89
C TYR A 69 15.30 -10.23 3.53
N TYR A 70 15.13 -9.40 2.49
CA TYR A 70 15.04 -9.87 1.11
C TYR A 70 16.11 -9.19 0.26
N ASN A 71 16.85 -9.98 -0.49
CA ASN A 71 17.77 -9.47 -1.49
C ASN A 71 16.96 -8.97 -2.70
N ILE A 72 17.22 -7.74 -3.13
CA ILE A 72 16.52 -7.08 -4.24
C ILE A 72 17.47 -6.59 -5.35
N ILE A 73 18.72 -7.02 -5.34
CA ILE A 73 19.75 -6.59 -6.30
C ILE A 73 19.26 -6.77 -7.74
N ASP A 74 18.71 -7.93 -8.06
CA ASP A 74 18.23 -8.21 -9.41
C ASP A 74 16.93 -7.45 -9.73
N ALA A 75 16.06 -7.29 -8.76
CA ALA A 75 14.87 -6.44 -8.92
C ALA A 75 15.26 -4.98 -9.22
N THR A 76 16.24 -4.44 -8.50
CA THR A 76 16.74 -3.08 -8.71
C THR A 76 17.38 -2.92 -10.10
N ARG A 77 18.26 -3.85 -10.49
CA ARG A 77 18.89 -3.85 -11.82
C ARG A 77 17.88 -3.91 -12.96
N ASN A 78 16.82 -4.67 -12.76
CA ASN A 78 15.76 -4.86 -13.76
C ASN A 78 14.65 -3.81 -13.67
N LYS A 79 14.80 -2.75 -12.84
CA LYS A 79 13.79 -1.69 -12.61
C LYS A 79 12.45 -2.24 -12.13
N LYS A 80 12.50 -3.27 -11.32
CA LYS A 80 11.34 -3.92 -10.69
C LYS A 80 11.14 -3.47 -9.23
N VAL A 81 11.81 -2.41 -8.80
CA VAL A 81 11.51 -1.71 -7.56
C VAL A 81 10.73 -0.45 -7.95
N LEU A 82 9.45 -0.43 -7.60
CA LEU A 82 8.51 0.62 -7.93
C LEU A 82 8.24 1.46 -6.70
N GLY A 83 8.68 2.71 -6.74
CA GLY A 83 8.61 3.66 -5.63
C GLY A 83 9.92 3.79 -4.85
N THR A 84 9.90 4.67 -3.85
CA THR A 84 11.04 4.97 -2.97
C THR A 84 10.77 4.42 -1.59
N LEU A 85 11.47 3.37 -1.21
CA LEU A 85 11.24 2.68 0.05
C LEU A 85 11.65 3.55 1.25
N LYS A 86 10.68 4.03 2.01
CA LYS A 86 10.88 4.76 3.26
C LYS A 86 10.44 3.92 4.44
N VAL A 87 11.04 4.14 5.58
CA VAL A 87 10.66 3.46 6.83
C VAL A 87 9.21 3.78 7.17
N GLY A 88 8.43 2.73 7.36
CA GLY A 88 7.01 2.83 7.69
C GLY A 88 6.06 2.77 6.48
N ASP A 89 6.58 2.81 5.24
CA ASP A 89 5.75 2.67 4.06
C ASP A 89 5.22 1.24 3.92
N TRP A 90 4.00 1.12 3.44
CA TRP A 90 3.41 -0.14 3.06
C TRP A 90 4.01 -0.61 1.75
N ILE A 91 4.58 -1.81 1.77
CA ILE A 91 5.20 -2.40 0.60
C ILE A 91 4.65 -3.79 0.30
N GLY A 92 4.63 -4.14 -0.98
CA GLY A 92 4.34 -5.48 -1.46
C GLY A 92 5.57 -6.09 -2.12
N LEU A 93 5.87 -7.35 -1.80
CA LEU A 93 6.98 -8.10 -2.36
C LEU A 93 6.48 -9.32 -3.11
N VAL A 94 7.00 -9.56 -4.30
CA VAL A 94 6.87 -10.87 -4.98
C VAL A 94 8.16 -11.63 -4.73
N VAL A 95 8.05 -12.66 -3.91
CA VAL A 95 9.19 -13.51 -3.53
C VAL A 95 9.51 -14.49 -4.66
N ASN A 96 10.81 -14.70 -4.91
CA ASN A 96 11.27 -15.65 -5.91
C ASN A 96 10.87 -17.09 -5.52
N PRO A 97 10.28 -17.87 -6.45
CA PRO A 97 9.82 -19.22 -6.15
C PRO A 97 10.94 -20.22 -5.82
N GLN A 98 12.17 -19.97 -6.31
CA GLN A 98 13.34 -20.83 -6.10
C GLN A 98 14.12 -20.42 -4.85
N ASP A 99 14.09 -19.13 -4.47
CA ASP A 99 14.82 -18.61 -3.32
C ASP A 99 13.93 -17.64 -2.51
N SER A 100 13.48 -18.11 -1.37
CA SER A 100 12.60 -17.35 -0.48
C SER A 100 13.27 -16.13 0.19
N THR A 101 14.57 -15.97 0.02
CA THR A 101 15.34 -14.80 0.52
C THR A 101 15.49 -13.71 -0.53
N VAL A 102 15.02 -13.94 -1.76
CA VAL A 102 15.09 -13.01 -2.88
C VAL A 102 13.71 -12.50 -3.23
N ALA A 103 13.57 -11.21 -3.49
CA ALA A 103 12.35 -10.62 -4.06
C ALA A 103 12.58 -10.24 -5.53
N ASP A 104 11.70 -10.72 -6.39
CA ASP A 104 11.72 -10.44 -7.82
C ASP A 104 11.08 -9.12 -8.19
N LEU A 105 10.19 -8.60 -7.33
CA LEU A 105 9.49 -7.34 -7.50
C LEU A 105 9.22 -6.72 -6.13
N VAL A 106 9.37 -5.40 -6.03
CA VAL A 106 9.04 -4.60 -4.85
C VAL A 106 8.17 -3.44 -5.27
N ILE A 107 7.10 -3.20 -4.55
CA ILE A 107 6.16 -2.11 -4.83
C ILE A 107 5.92 -1.33 -3.55
N ASP A 108 6.14 -0.02 -3.62
CA ASP A 108 5.71 0.92 -2.59
C ASP A 108 4.22 1.23 -2.79
N LEU A 109 3.38 0.75 -1.88
CA LEU A 109 1.94 0.91 -1.97
C LEU A 109 1.49 2.30 -1.52
N ASP A 110 2.26 2.98 -0.67
CA ASP A 110 1.93 4.32 -0.21
C ASP A 110 2.16 5.37 -1.32
N GLU A 111 3.18 5.20 -2.14
CA GLU A 111 3.37 6.02 -3.34
C GLU A 111 2.32 5.73 -4.42
N LEU A 112 1.74 4.52 -4.45
CA LEU A 112 0.65 4.18 -5.36
C LEU A 112 -0.71 4.70 -4.90
N LYS A 113 -0.86 5.06 -3.63
CA LYS A 113 -2.10 5.68 -3.13
C LYS A 113 -2.24 7.08 -3.70
N GLY A 114 -3.40 7.38 -4.26
CA GLY A 114 -3.66 8.71 -4.81
C GLY A 114 -4.76 8.72 -5.86
N THR A 115 -4.98 9.90 -6.41
CA THR A 115 -5.88 10.07 -7.55
C THR A 115 -5.08 9.93 -8.83
N TRP A 116 -5.33 8.85 -9.55
CA TRP A 116 -4.70 8.60 -10.83
C TRP A 116 -5.53 9.23 -11.95
N CYS A 117 -4.90 10.10 -12.72
CA CYS A 117 -5.51 10.68 -13.91
C CYS A 117 -4.82 10.11 -15.14
N TYR A 118 -5.60 9.59 -16.07
CA TYR A 118 -5.13 9.24 -17.39
C TYR A 118 -5.96 9.97 -18.44
N ILE A 119 -5.33 10.31 -19.53
CA ILE A 119 -6.01 10.96 -20.64
C ILE A 119 -6.86 9.90 -21.33
N VAL A 120 -8.16 9.93 -21.05
CA VAL A 120 -9.11 9.11 -21.83
C VAL A 120 -9.34 9.84 -23.15
N MET A 121 -8.84 9.28 -24.23
CA MET A 121 -9.29 9.71 -25.54
C MET A 121 -10.79 9.45 -25.61
N PRO A 122 -11.63 10.45 -25.89
CA PRO A 122 -13.03 10.21 -26.12
C PRO A 122 -13.14 9.12 -27.18
N LYS A 123 -13.90 8.05 -26.86
CA LYS A 123 -14.11 6.96 -27.81
C LYS A 123 -14.50 7.61 -29.14
N MET A 124 -13.69 7.43 -30.18
CA MET A 124 -13.95 7.96 -31.49
C MET A 124 -15.11 7.20 -32.17
N ARG A 125 -16.27 7.19 -31.52
CA ARG A 125 -17.47 6.51 -32.07
C ARG A 125 -17.85 7.02 -33.45
N ASP A 126 -17.48 8.25 -33.74
CA ASP A 126 -17.89 8.94 -34.94
C ASP A 126 -16.71 9.51 -35.73
N TYR A 127 -15.49 8.91 -35.56
CA TYR A 127 -14.30 9.38 -36.27
C TYR A 127 -14.52 9.45 -37.78
N GLU A 128 -15.12 8.43 -38.34
CA GLU A 128 -15.45 8.36 -39.78
C GLU A 128 -16.46 9.41 -40.23
N LYS A 129 -17.30 9.90 -39.31
CA LYS A 129 -18.30 10.94 -39.59
C LYS A 129 -17.75 12.35 -39.40
N MET A 130 -16.56 12.47 -38.82
CA MET A 130 -15.92 13.78 -38.62
C MET A 130 -15.37 14.33 -39.92
N SER A 131 -15.36 15.67 -40.06
CA SER A 131 -14.71 16.33 -41.19
C SER A 131 -13.20 16.00 -41.20
N LYS A 132 -12.61 15.87 -42.38
CA LYS A 132 -11.15 15.61 -42.56
C LYS A 132 -10.28 16.54 -41.73
N LYS A 133 -10.63 17.82 -41.68
CA LYS A 133 -9.90 18.84 -40.89
C LYS A 133 -9.92 18.53 -39.39
N MET A 134 -11.01 17.94 -38.88
CA MET A 134 -11.15 17.54 -37.47
C MET A 134 -10.33 16.28 -37.21
N GLN A 135 -10.35 15.32 -38.12
CA GLN A 135 -9.54 14.10 -38.05
C GLN A 135 -8.06 14.43 -37.99
N GLU A 136 -7.56 15.25 -38.90
CA GLU A 136 -6.15 15.71 -38.93
C GLU A 136 -5.75 16.46 -37.65
N ARG A 137 -6.66 17.26 -37.07
CA ARG A 137 -6.40 17.98 -35.82
C ARG A 137 -6.29 17.03 -34.65
N MET A 138 -7.13 15.99 -34.60
CA MET A 138 -7.09 14.96 -33.57
C MET A 138 -5.82 14.13 -33.67
N GLU A 139 -5.44 13.69 -34.87
CA GLU A 139 -4.20 12.95 -35.12
C GLU A 139 -2.95 13.75 -34.73
N ARG A 140 -2.94 15.04 -35.00
CA ARG A 140 -1.83 15.94 -34.64
C ARG A 140 -1.66 16.07 -33.14
N ASN A 141 -2.78 16.08 -32.41
CA ASN A 141 -2.79 16.23 -30.96
C ASN A 141 -2.69 14.88 -30.21
N MET A 142 -2.62 13.76 -30.94
CA MET A 142 -2.51 12.45 -30.37
C MET A 142 -1.10 12.22 -29.81
N PRO A 143 -0.95 11.78 -28.55
CA PRO A 143 0.36 11.43 -28.00
C PRO A 143 1.04 10.34 -28.83
N ASP A 144 2.35 10.41 -28.95
CA ASP A 144 3.12 9.45 -29.77
C ASP A 144 2.99 7.99 -29.24
N SER A 145 2.75 7.82 -27.95
CA SER A 145 2.47 6.51 -27.34
C SER A 145 1.19 5.83 -27.88
N VAL A 146 0.26 6.60 -28.43
CA VAL A 146 -1.01 6.09 -28.98
C VAL A 146 -0.95 5.89 -30.50
N LYS A 147 -0.02 6.60 -31.16
CA LYS A 147 0.20 6.46 -32.62
C LYS A 147 0.90 5.16 -32.99
N ALA A 148 1.54 4.50 -32.02
CA ALA A 148 2.35 3.30 -32.22
C ALA A 148 1.57 1.97 -32.06
N THR A 149 0.25 2.02 -31.82
CA THR A 149 -0.64 0.87 -31.73
C THR A 149 -1.52 0.79 -32.96
#